data_0a33cbac1fc90029b86811f1bde60a44
#
_entry.id   0a33cbac1fc90029b86811f1bde60a44
#
_cell.length_a   1.000
_cell.length_b   1.000
_cell.length_c   1.000
_cell.angle_alpha   90.00
_cell.angle_beta   90.00
_cell.angle_gamma   90.00
#
_symmetry.space_group_name_H-M   'P 1'
#
loop_
_entity.id
_entity.type
_entity.pdbx_description
1 polymer ?
#
loop_
_entity_poly.entity_id
_entity_poly.type
_entity_poly.pdbx_seq_one_letter_code
_entity_poly.pdbx_strand_id
1 'polypeptide(L)'
;ANLECVWIHMYGSTDEVGSFYLKTDVANIDSDSIFHAGDLNWWHWLGDIPENNADAKCMAWREFKELEGLSVDVAMFPLDNRLEDAMEWSAIEFLRRVQVKKAFIPMHLNGPLWTPSVYFKALFGDVPVWEPQKEGDECIF
;
A
#
# COMPACT_ATOMS: atom_id res chain seq x y z
N ALA A 1 9.54 32.25 7.75
CA ALA A 1 9.36 30.84 7.42
C ALA A 1 7.97 30.44 7.88
N ASN A 2 7.09 30.13 6.96
CA ASN A 2 5.79 29.59 7.31
C ASN A 2 6.02 28.20 7.88
N LEU A 3 5.58 27.96 9.10
CA LEU A 3 5.57 26.65 9.70
C LEU A 3 4.55 25.81 8.93
N GLU A 4 5.08 24.90 8.15
CA GLU A 4 4.30 23.89 7.47
C GLU A 4 3.89 22.84 8.50
N CYS A 5 2.60 22.56 8.60
CA CYS A 5 2.11 21.52 9.47
C CYS A 5 2.07 20.20 8.69
N VAL A 6 2.60 19.15 9.29
CA VAL A 6 2.37 17.78 8.82
C VAL A 6 1.29 17.17 9.71
N TRP A 7 0.18 16.81 9.11
CA TRP A 7 -0.86 16.07 9.80
C TRP A 7 -0.61 14.56 9.62
N ILE A 8 -0.62 13.84 10.73
CA ILE A 8 -0.36 12.39 10.74
C ILE A 8 -1.53 11.69 11.40
N HIS A 9 -2.09 10.70 10.70
CA HIS A 9 -3.11 9.80 11.23
C HIS A 9 -2.60 8.37 11.19
N MET A 10 -2.69 7.67 12.31
CA MET A 10 -2.32 6.26 12.40
C MET A 10 -3.58 5.41 12.28
N TYR A 11 -3.57 4.49 11.34
CA TYR A 11 -4.53 3.39 11.20
C TYR A 11 -3.96 2.11 11.82
N GLY A 12 -4.78 1.07 11.90
CA GLY A 12 -4.35 -0.24 12.33
C GLY A 12 -3.45 -0.96 11.32
N SER A 13 -3.01 -2.13 11.71
CA SER A 13 -2.23 -3.04 10.89
C SER A 13 -2.65 -4.48 11.14
N THR A 14 -2.20 -5.40 10.31
CA THR A 14 -2.46 -6.83 10.41
C THR A 14 -1.29 -7.61 10.99
N ASP A 15 -0.19 -6.93 11.27
CA ASP A 15 1.00 -7.42 11.94
C ASP A 15 1.51 -6.34 12.90
N GLU A 16 2.77 -6.35 13.25
CA GLU A 16 3.35 -5.34 14.13
C GLU A 16 3.25 -3.93 13.52
N VAL A 17 3.17 -2.91 14.39
CA VAL A 17 3.12 -1.50 14.02
C VAL A 17 1.78 -1.09 13.34
N GLY A 18 1.59 0.21 13.15
CA GLY A 18 0.45 0.78 12.45
C GLY A 18 0.74 1.11 10.99
N SER A 19 -0.29 1.46 10.25
CA SER A 19 -0.16 2.15 8.97
C SER A 19 -0.42 3.65 9.16
N PHE A 20 0.14 4.49 8.30
CA PHE A 20 0.16 5.93 8.51
C PHE A 20 -0.30 6.68 7.27
N TYR A 21 -1.19 7.63 7.48
CA TYR A 21 -1.54 8.65 6.50
C TYR A 21 -0.89 9.97 6.94
N LEU A 22 -0.10 10.56 6.05
CA LEU A 22 0.55 11.84 6.25
C LEU A 22 0.01 12.84 5.22
N LYS A 23 -0.24 14.06 5.65
CA LYS A 23 -0.64 15.16 4.79
C LYS A 23 0.12 16.40 5.17
N THR A 24 0.71 17.07 4.17
CA THR A 24 1.29 18.39 4.36
C THR A 24 0.20 19.44 4.18
N ASP A 25 0.13 20.40 5.10
CA ASP A 25 -0.74 21.56 4.97
C ASP A 25 0.16 22.78 4.81
N VAL A 26 0.36 23.17 3.56
CA VAL A 26 1.12 24.37 3.21
C VAL A 26 0.14 25.40 2.69
N ALA A 27 0.05 26.55 3.35
CA ALA A 27 -0.83 27.62 2.92
C ALA A 27 -0.53 28.01 1.47
N ASN A 28 -1.53 27.84 0.57
CA ASN A 28 -1.50 28.16 -0.85
C ASN A 28 -0.69 27.24 -1.78
N ILE A 29 -0.33 26.04 -1.36
CA ILE A 29 0.24 25.00 -2.22
C ILE A 29 -0.65 23.76 -2.10
N ASP A 30 -0.84 23.03 -3.21
CA ASP A 30 -1.54 21.74 -3.19
C ASP A 30 -0.87 20.82 -2.16
N SER A 31 -1.63 20.40 -1.16
CA SER A 31 -1.11 19.57 -0.09
C SER A 31 -0.88 18.14 -0.61
N ASP A 32 0.33 17.65 -0.52
CA ASP A 32 0.65 16.26 -0.84
C ASP A 32 0.26 15.33 0.32
N SER A 33 -0.20 14.14 -0.03
CA SER A 33 -0.57 13.11 0.93
C SER A 33 0.13 11.80 0.64
N ILE A 34 0.59 11.14 1.70
CA ILE A 34 1.30 9.86 1.62
C ILE A 34 0.61 8.87 2.54
N PHE A 35 0.37 7.68 2.03
CA PHE A 35 -0.02 6.53 2.84
C PHE A 35 1.14 5.53 2.88
N HIS A 36 1.58 5.18 4.08
CA HIS A 36 2.57 4.15 4.32
C HIS A 36 1.90 2.99 5.05
N ALA A 37 1.76 1.88 4.38
CA ALA A 37 1.03 0.73 4.91
C ALA A 37 1.73 0.06 6.11
N GLY A 38 3.03 0.27 6.32
CA GLY A 38 3.78 -0.55 7.28
C GLY A 38 3.67 -2.02 6.92
N ASP A 39 3.28 -2.85 7.87
CA ASP A 39 3.04 -4.28 7.68
C ASP A 39 1.55 -4.62 7.45
N LEU A 40 0.74 -3.64 7.12
CA LEU A 40 -0.65 -3.86 6.72
C LEU A 40 -0.71 -4.66 5.43
N ASN A 41 -1.11 -5.92 5.53
CA ASN A 41 -1.22 -6.82 4.40
C ASN A 41 -2.27 -7.90 4.67
N TRP A 42 -2.78 -8.53 3.64
CA TRP A 42 -3.49 -9.80 3.75
C TRP A 42 -2.46 -10.93 3.70
N TRP A 43 -1.97 -11.35 4.86
CA TRP A 43 -0.95 -12.37 5.02
C TRP A 43 -1.50 -13.77 4.73
N HIS A 44 -1.82 -14.02 3.46
CA HIS A 44 -2.31 -15.32 2.99
C HIS A 44 -1.13 -16.21 2.59
N TRP A 45 -0.76 -17.14 3.46
CA TRP A 45 0.34 -18.07 3.21
C TRP A 45 -0.17 -19.32 2.50
N LEU A 46 0.34 -19.57 1.29
CA LEU A 46 0.05 -20.81 0.57
C LEU A 46 0.60 -22.01 1.37
N GLY A 47 -0.24 -23.00 1.58
CA GLY A 47 0.11 -24.20 2.38
C GLY A 47 -0.14 -24.08 3.88
N ASP A 48 -0.54 -22.92 4.39
CA ASP A 48 -1.02 -22.82 5.77
C ASP A 48 -2.42 -23.42 5.91
N ILE A 49 -2.83 -23.70 7.14
CA ILE A 49 -4.16 -24.27 7.41
C ILE A 49 -5.25 -23.25 7.07
N PRO A 50 -6.43 -23.72 6.58
CA PRO A 50 -7.51 -22.83 6.14
C PRO A 50 -7.98 -21.83 7.20
N GLU A 51 -7.95 -22.21 8.47
CA GLU A 51 -8.36 -21.37 9.59
C GLU A 51 -7.47 -20.15 9.75
N ASN A 52 -6.15 -20.32 9.67
CA ASN A 52 -5.17 -19.22 9.74
C ASN A 52 -5.36 -18.24 8.59
N ASN A 53 -5.56 -18.75 7.38
CA ASN A 53 -5.78 -17.90 6.21
C ASN A 53 -7.14 -17.18 6.26
N ALA A 54 -8.16 -17.79 6.86
CA ALA A 54 -9.45 -17.15 7.10
C ALA A 54 -9.32 -16.01 8.13
N ASP A 55 -8.59 -16.22 9.20
CA ASP A 55 -8.33 -15.20 10.22
C ASP A 55 -7.51 -14.03 9.64
N ALA A 56 -6.46 -14.33 8.87
CA ALA A 56 -5.67 -13.31 8.17
C ALA A 56 -6.53 -12.46 7.25
N LYS A 57 -7.47 -13.07 6.54
CA LYS A 57 -8.44 -12.35 5.70
C LYS A 57 -9.35 -11.45 6.54
N CYS A 58 -9.92 -11.96 7.62
CA CYS A 58 -10.80 -11.18 8.50
C CYS A 58 -10.06 -9.96 9.07
N MET A 59 -8.82 -10.13 9.51
CA MET A 59 -7.99 -9.04 10.01
C MET A 59 -7.76 -7.98 8.92
N ALA A 60 -7.33 -8.39 7.73
CA ALA A 60 -7.07 -7.48 6.62
C ALA A 60 -8.34 -6.70 6.21
N TRP A 61 -9.49 -7.36 6.10
CA TRP A 61 -10.76 -6.69 5.74
C TRP A 61 -11.21 -5.68 6.78
N ARG A 62 -11.01 -5.96 8.05
CA ARG A 62 -11.30 -5.01 9.13
C ARG A 62 -10.51 -3.72 8.96
N GLU A 63 -9.20 -3.83 8.74
CA GLU A 63 -8.33 -2.67 8.57
C GLU A 63 -8.61 -1.95 7.23
N PHE A 64 -8.81 -2.69 6.14
CA PHE A 64 -9.14 -2.09 4.84
C PHE A 64 -10.47 -1.33 4.83
N LYS A 65 -11.43 -1.72 5.64
CA LYS A 65 -12.69 -1.02 5.79
C LYS A 65 -12.50 0.41 6.30
N GLU A 66 -11.54 0.63 7.19
CA GLU A 66 -11.21 1.95 7.72
C GLU A 66 -10.56 2.87 6.67
N LEU A 67 -10.02 2.29 5.59
CA LEU A 67 -9.38 3.01 4.48
C LEU A 67 -10.35 3.30 3.33
N GLU A 68 -11.58 2.85 3.40
CA GLU A 68 -12.53 2.94 2.29
C GLU A 68 -12.84 4.39 1.93
N GLY A 69 -12.67 4.74 0.65
CA GLY A 69 -12.86 6.09 0.15
C GLY A 69 -11.68 7.03 0.35
N LEU A 70 -10.57 6.56 0.95
CA LEU A 70 -9.36 7.36 1.08
C LEU A 70 -8.77 7.67 -0.30
N SER A 71 -8.31 8.92 -0.47
CA SER A 71 -7.58 9.36 -1.66
C SER A 71 -6.22 9.89 -1.23
N VAL A 72 -5.16 9.39 -1.85
CA VAL A 72 -3.78 9.75 -1.53
C VAL A 72 -2.98 10.05 -2.79
N ASP A 73 -1.96 10.89 -2.67
CA ASP A 73 -1.04 11.15 -3.79
C ASP A 73 -0.08 9.99 -3.98
N VAL A 74 0.52 9.53 -2.90
CA VAL A 74 1.50 8.42 -2.91
C VAL A 74 1.07 7.35 -1.91
N ALA A 75 1.09 6.09 -2.32
CA ALA A 75 0.89 4.95 -1.45
C ALA A 75 2.09 4.00 -1.49
N MET A 76 2.63 3.67 -0.32
CA MET A 76 3.65 2.64 -0.13
C MET A 76 2.98 1.40 0.46
N PHE A 77 3.05 0.27 -0.25
CA PHE A 77 2.28 -0.93 0.11
C PHE A 77 3.10 -2.22 -0.02
N PRO A 78 2.97 -3.17 0.93
CA PRO A 78 3.70 -4.43 0.90
C PRO A 78 3.31 -5.33 -0.27
N LEU A 79 4.33 -5.86 -0.95
CA LEU A 79 4.24 -6.86 -2.00
C LEU A 79 5.30 -7.94 -1.73
N ASP A 80 5.01 -8.83 -0.80
CA ASP A 80 5.99 -9.79 -0.29
C ASP A 80 6.08 -11.03 -1.18
N ASN A 81 7.25 -11.26 -1.78
CA ASN A 81 7.49 -12.41 -2.65
C ASN A 81 7.28 -13.77 -1.97
N ARG A 82 7.36 -13.83 -0.64
CA ARG A 82 7.11 -15.06 0.12
C ARG A 82 5.66 -15.52 0.06
N LEU A 83 4.74 -14.63 -0.29
CA LEU A 83 3.32 -14.98 -0.48
C LEU A 83 3.04 -15.63 -1.84
N GLU A 84 4.03 -15.75 -2.71
CA GLU A 84 3.94 -16.43 -4.01
C GLU A 84 2.76 -15.91 -4.85
N ASP A 85 1.83 -16.78 -5.27
CA ASP A 85 0.67 -16.40 -6.06
C ASP A 85 -0.29 -15.43 -5.34
N ALA A 86 -0.24 -15.36 -4.02
CA ALA A 86 -1.06 -14.45 -3.21
C ALA A 86 -0.43 -13.04 -3.04
N MET A 87 0.77 -12.81 -3.56
CA MET A 87 1.54 -11.57 -3.35
C MET A 87 0.75 -10.29 -3.70
N GLU A 88 -0.01 -10.30 -4.79
CA GLU A 88 -0.76 -9.12 -5.24
C GLU A 88 -2.17 -9.00 -4.63
N TRP A 89 -2.67 -10.01 -3.95
CA TRP A 89 -4.07 -10.03 -3.50
C TRP A 89 -4.40 -8.88 -2.56
N SER A 90 -3.51 -8.59 -1.65
CA SER A 90 -3.68 -7.49 -0.69
C SER A 90 -3.64 -6.12 -1.36
N ALA A 91 -2.68 -5.91 -2.26
CA ALA A 91 -2.57 -4.67 -3.04
C ALA A 91 -3.81 -4.43 -3.92
N ILE A 92 -4.36 -5.48 -4.51
CA ILE A 92 -5.62 -5.44 -5.27
C ILE A 92 -6.77 -4.97 -4.38
N GLU A 93 -6.92 -5.55 -3.20
CA GLU A 93 -7.99 -5.17 -2.27
C GLU A 93 -7.81 -3.75 -1.70
N PHE A 94 -6.58 -3.33 -1.48
CA PHE A 94 -6.25 -1.96 -1.10
C PHE A 94 -6.65 -0.96 -2.20
N LEU A 95 -6.21 -1.19 -3.44
CA LEU A 95 -6.48 -0.28 -4.57
C LEU A 95 -7.95 -0.25 -5.01
N ARG A 96 -8.75 -1.24 -4.62
CA ARG A 96 -10.21 -1.19 -4.80
C ARG A 96 -10.89 -0.19 -3.88
N ARG A 97 -10.25 0.20 -2.78
CA ARG A 97 -10.80 1.06 -1.73
C ARG A 97 -10.14 2.43 -1.66
N VAL A 98 -8.87 2.49 -2.04
CA VAL A 98 -8.03 3.69 -1.94
C VAL A 98 -7.66 4.18 -3.32
N GLN A 99 -7.93 5.45 -3.59
CA GLN A 99 -7.48 6.10 -4.83
C GLN A 99 -6.04 6.58 -4.66
N VAL A 100 -5.15 6.11 -5.53
CA VAL A 100 -3.75 6.57 -5.60
C VAL A 100 -3.58 7.45 -6.83
N LYS A 101 -3.17 8.71 -6.65
CA LYS A 101 -3.16 9.72 -7.72
C LYS A 101 -1.83 9.88 -8.44
N LYS A 102 -0.69 9.78 -7.72
CA LYS A 102 0.63 10.08 -8.27
C LYS A 102 1.55 8.87 -8.33
N ALA A 103 1.60 8.04 -7.27
CA ALA A 103 2.44 6.85 -7.27
C ALA A 103 1.96 5.77 -6.31
N PHE A 104 1.91 4.55 -6.80
CA PHE A 104 1.85 3.33 -6.00
C PHE A 104 3.24 2.71 -5.95
N ILE A 105 3.81 2.60 -4.75
CA ILE A 105 5.19 2.20 -4.52
C ILE A 105 5.21 0.84 -3.83
N PRO A 106 5.76 -0.21 -4.48
CA PRO A 106 5.94 -1.50 -3.84
C PRO A 106 7.02 -1.43 -2.77
N MET A 107 6.78 -2.05 -1.63
CA MET A 107 7.76 -2.20 -0.55
C MET A 107 7.69 -3.60 0.06
N HIS A 108 8.57 -3.91 1.00
CA HIS A 108 8.59 -5.18 1.74
C HIS A 108 8.73 -6.41 0.82
N LEU A 109 9.54 -6.32 -0.23
CA LEU A 109 9.55 -7.31 -1.31
C LEU A 109 10.10 -8.67 -0.89
N ASN A 110 11.08 -8.73 0.01
CA ASN A 110 11.72 -9.99 0.45
C ASN A 110 12.13 -10.91 -0.71
N GLY A 111 12.70 -10.33 -1.76
CA GLY A 111 13.08 -11.06 -2.96
C GLY A 111 13.27 -10.15 -4.16
N PRO A 112 13.05 -10.64 -5.38
CA PRO A 112 13.18 -9.86 -6.60
C PRO A 112 12.29 -8.62 -6.62
N LEU A 113 12.65 -7.63 -7.41
CA LEU A 113 11.79 -6.48 -7.69
C LEU A 113 10.47 -6.95 -8.31
N TRP A 114 9.38 -6.36 -7.86
CA TRP A 114 8.06 -6.69 -8.37
C TRP A 114 7.80 -6.03 -9.72
N THR A 115 7.25 -6.81 -10.63
CA THR A 115 6.64 -6.32 -11.86
C THR A 115 5.16 -6.72 -11.81
N PRO A 116 4.24 -5.77 -12.01
CA PRO A 116 2.80 -6.06 -11.98
C PRO A 116 2.41 -7.17 -12.95
N SER A 117 1.62 -8.13 -12.47
CA SER A 117 1.08 -9.19 -13.32
C SER A 117 0.14 -8.63 -14.40
N VAL A 118 -0.12 -9.44 -15.43
CA VAL A 118 -1.11 -9.11 -16.46
C VAL A 118 -2.49 -8.86 -15.85
N TYR A 119 -2.84 -9.62 -14.81
CA TYR A 119 -4.10 -9.46 -14.09
C TYR A 119 -4.16 -8.14 -13.33
N PHE A 120 -3.09 -7.79 -12.60
CA PHE A 120 -2.99 -6.51 -11.90
C PHE A 120 -3.10 -5.32 -12.86
N LYS A 121 -2.36 -5.37 -13.98
CA LYS A 121 -2.42 -4.33 -15.02
C LYS A 121 -3.80 -4.20 -15.66
N ALA A 122 -4.51 -5.30 -15.83
CA ALA A 122 -5.88 -5.28 -16.36
C ALA A 122 -6.88 -4.61 -15.41
N LEU A 123 -6.69 -4.77 -14.10
CA LEU A 123 -7.55 -4.15 -13.08
C LEU A 123 -7.20 -2.67 -12.83
N PHE A 124 -5.93 -2.32 -12.84
CA PHE A 124 -5.40 -1.04 -12.37
C PHE A 124 -4.47 -0.37 -13.38
N GLY A 125 -4.78 -0.47 -14.67
CA GLY A 125 -3.97 0.14 -15.73
C GLY A 125 -3.84 1.67 -15.60
N ASP A 126 -4.78 2.32 -14.93
CA ASP A 126 -4.76 3.77 -14.70
C ASP A 126 -4.04 4.19 -13.41
N VAL A 127 -3.66 3.23 -12.55
CA VAL A 127 -2.90 3.53 -11.33
C VAL A 127 -1.42 3.75 -11.70
N PRO A 128 -0.83 4.89 -11.32
CA PRO A 128 0.58 5.16 -11.59
C PRO A 128 1.47 4.30 -10.69
N VAL A 129 1.93 3.17 -11.19
CA VAL A 129 2.83 2.25 -10.47
C VAL A 129 4.27 2.65 -10.71
N TRP A 130 5.04 2.82 -9.65
CA TRP A 130 6.49 2.97 -9.76
C TRP A 130 7.15 1.59 -9.73
N GLU A 131 7.87 1.26 -10.80
CA GLU A 131 8.62 0.01 -10.95
C GLU A 131 10.13 0.31 -10.89
N PRO A 132 10.75 0.36 -9.68
CA PRO A 132 12.20 0.54 -9.57
C PRO A 132 12.91 -0.64 -10.24
N GLN A 133 14.05 -0.39 -10.88
CA GLN A 133 14.80 -1.40 -11.61
C GLN A 133 16.04 -1.87 -10.85
N LYS A 134 16.50 -1.09 -9.88
CA LYS A 134 17.68 -1.39 -9.06
C LYS A 134 17.64 -0.59 -7.76
N GLU A 135 18.46 -1.00 -6.81
CA GLU A 135 18.72 -0.23 -5.60
C GLU A 135 19.28 1.16 -5.93
N GLY A 136 18.76 2.19 -5.28
CA GLY A 136 19.13 3.58 -5.49
C GLY A 136 18.39 4.29 -6.62
N ASP A 137 17.42 3.65 -7.27
CA ASP A 137 16.54 4.32 -8.23
C ASP A 137 15.72 5.40 -7.54
N GLU A 138 15.55 6.53 -8.22
CA GLU A 138 14.81 7.69 -7.76
C GLU A 138 13.71 8.06 -8.76
N CYS A 139 12.62 8.60 -8.24
CA CYS A 139 11.53 9.16 -9.04
C CYS A 139 10.98 10.43 -8.38
N ILE A 140 10.58 11.39 -9.19
CA ILE A 140 9.91 12.62 -8.74
C ILE A 140 8.48 12.57 -9.27
N PHE A 141 7.51 12.78 -8.37
CA PHE A 141 6.08 12.71 -8.66
C PHE A 141 5.38 14.06 -8.61
#